data_cbb2ecac83f76e1367444f9c17c7d75e
#
_entry.id   cbb2ecac83f76e1367444f9c17c7d75e
#
_cell.length_a   1.000
_cell.length_b   1.000
_cell.length_c   1.000
_cell.angle_alpha   90.00
_cell.angle_beta   90.00
_cell.angle_gamma   90.00
#
_symmetry.space_group_name_H-M   'P 1'
#
loop_
_entity.id
_entity.type
_entity.pdbx_description
1 polymer ?
#
loop_
_entity_poly.entity_id
_entity_poly.type
_entity_poly.pdbx_seq_one_letter_code
_entity_poly.pdbx_strand_id
1 'polypeptide(L)'
;MGLPTALKQAVPAPLKRGLRRLLQLEEPQAVAPRPKPIEYWVDVVSGCNLRCTACPVGMPEYTNSIGRSLREMDLDLFEKICLKAGQETGGNCRFGLYNWTEPTLHSRLDELLAIGEKHGIPMGISSNLNYDYDWSKLKPFKLWNFTISVSGFTQKTYAINHRGGRIEPVLANLIRISEQLSDWESYANIDVRYLVHRDNQHEVHLFKHFCDRLGLKFTPYHAYYMPIEKMFEGLQGTPKGFEYIEYSPRMVSEAIGAHRSQRCHMRDSQVCIDVDGNFSVCCVESPTSPRIGSYLETPFKDMQKARFASELCRSCTSAGINIFATYAYEEPPEIQEAIKSCLPFDLNALIRPPASAASTADPTQPSQTS
;
A
#
# COMPACT_ATOMS: atom_id res chain seq x y z
N MET A 1 16.37 -34.03 19.71
CA MET A 1 16.00 -34.91 18.57
C MET A 1 14.50 -34.80 18.34
N GLY A 2 14.08 -34.22 17.24
CA GLY A 2 12.67 -34.08 16.92
C GLY A 2 12.07 -35.36 16.34
N LEU A 3 10.78 -35.60 16.61
CA LEU A 3 10.04 -36.74 16.04
C LEU A 3 10.09 -36.71 14.50
N PRO A 4 10.27 -37.87 13.84
CA PRO A 4 10.27 -37.96 12.37
C PRO A 4 8.98 -37.41 11.76
N THR A 5 9.08 -36.79 10.62
CA THR A 5 7.99 -36.05 9.94
C THR A 5 6.77 -36.94 9.64
N ALA A 6 6.96 -38.26 9.41
CA ALA A 6 5.89 -39.22 9.17
C ALA A 6 5.01 -39.47 10.39
N LEU A 7 5.54 -39.36 11.61
CA LEU A 7 4.76 -39.53 12.84
C LEU A 7 3.93 -38.29 13.21
N LYS A 8 4.27 -37.13 12.62
CA LYS A 8 3.55 -35.88 12.91
C LYS A 8 2.13 -35.82 12.32
N GLN A 9 1.85 -36.60 11.28
CA GLN A 9 0.56 -36.57 10.57
C GLN A 9 -0.45 -37.63 11.02
N ALA A 10 0.00 -38.76 11.62
CA ALA A 10 -0.85 -39.93 11.90
C ALA A 10 -1.41 -40.00 13.34
N VAL A 11 -1.03 -39.10 14.27
CA VAL A 11 -1.43 -39.19 15.68
C VAL A 11 -2.45 -38.12 16.04
N PRO A 12 -3.63 -38.43 16.63
CA PRO A 12 -4.61 -37.43 17.09
C PRO A 12 -4.05 -36.48 18.13
N ALA A 13 -4.51 -35.22 18.14
CA ALA A 13 -4.01 -34.15 18.97
C ALA A 13 -3.96 -34.46 20.49
N PRO A 14 -4.93 -35.18 21.09
CA PRO A 14 -4.86 -35.55 22.51
C PRO A 14 -3.71 -36.52 22.81
N LEU A 15 -3.45 -37.48 21.92
CA LEU A 15 -2.34 -38.44 22.08
C LEU A 15 -0.96 -37.75 21.91
N LYS A 16 -0.87 -36.73 21.03
CA LYS A 16 0.36 -35.93 20.88
C LYS A 16 0.71 -35.18 22.16
N ARG A 17 -0.28 -34.65 22.90
CA ARG A 17 -0.09 -33.99 24.20
C ARG A 17 0.37 -34.96 25.28
N GLY A 18 -0.23 -36.16 25.33
CA GLY A 18 0.16 -37.24 26.27
C GLY A 18 1.59 -37.72 26.03
N LEU A 19 1.98 -37.95 24.77
CA LEU A 19 3.33 -38.39 24.41
C LEU A 19 4.41 -37.34 24.70
N ARG A 20 4.10 -36.06 24.51
CA ARG A 20 5.04 -34.95 24.84
C ARG A 20 5.29 -34.83 26.34
N ARG A 21 4.24 -34.99 27.18
CA ARG A 21 4.39 -35.06 28.64
C ARG A 21 5.22 -36.26 29.10
N LEU A 22 4.99 -37.43 28.49
CA LEU A 22 5.76 -38.64 28.82
C LEU A 22 7.25 -38.53 28.45
N LEU A 23 7.57 -37.78 27.37
CA LEU A 23 8.94 -37.59 26.88
C LEU A 23 9.59 -36.32 27.46
N GLN A 24 8.97 -35.64 28.41
CA GLN A 24 9.45 -34.38 29.01
C GLN A 24 9.86 -33.31 27.94
N LEU A 25 9.19 -33.34 26.77
CA LEU A 25 9.41 -32.32 25.77
C LEU A 25 8.65 -31.07 26.21
N GLU A 26 9.37 -29.99 26.50
CA GLU A 26 8.77 -28.68 26.77
C GLU A 26 7.81 -28.31 25.65
N GLU A 27 6.59 -27.87 26.02
CA GLU A 27 5.70 -27.25 25.04
C GLU A 27 6.40 -26.01 24.51
N PRO A 28 6.42 -25.78 23.17
CA PRO A 28 6.91 -24.51 22.65
C PRO A 28 6.11 -23.40 23.33
N GLN A 29 6.76 -22.60 24.15
CA GLN A 29 6.13 -21.41 24.72
C GLN A 29 5.58 -20.64 23.53
N ALA A 30 4.29 -20.30 23.57
CA ALA A 30 3.71 -19.39 22.59
C ALA A 30 4.46 -18.07 22.72
N VAL A 31 5.35 -17.80 21.79
CA VAL A 31 6.04 -16.51 21.71
C VAL A 31 4.92 -15.48 21.54
N ALA A 32 4.80 -14.58 22.51
CA ALA A 32 3.84 -13.49 22.41
C ALA A 32 4.05 -12.79 21.05
N PRO A 33 2.98 -12.50 20.29
CA PRO A 33 3.12 -11.84 19.01
C PRO A 33 3.89 -10.53 19.22
N ARG A 34 4.95 -10.33 18.46
CA ARG A 34 5.72 -9.08 18.51
C ARG A 34 4.77 -7.92 18.20
N PRO A 35 4.87 -6.80 18.93
CA PRO A 35 4.06 -5.63 18.62
C PRO A 35 4.34 -5.23 17.17
N LYS A 36 3.28 -4.85 16.43
CA LYS A 36 3.41 -4.37 15.05
C LYS A 36 4.35 -3.16 15.02
N PRO A 37 5.22 -3.04 14.01
CA PRO A 37 6.09 -1.88 13.88
C PRO A 37 5.27 -0.61 13.63
N ILE A 38 5.76 0.53 14.13
CA ILE A 38 5.26 1.83 13.72
C ILE A 38 5.70 2.10 12.28
N GLU A 39 4.77 2.44 11.41
CA GLU A 39 5.01 2.72 10.00
C GLU A 39 5.18 4.22 9.79
N TYR A 40 6.30 4.62 9.24
CA TYR A 40 6.57 6.00 8.85
C TYR A 40 6.39 6.16 7.35
N TRP A 41 5.41 6.97 6.95
CA TRP A 41 5.17 7.32 5.56
C TRP A 41 5.78 8.71 5.32
N VAL A 42 6.88 8.77 4.57
CA VAL A 42 7.68 9.96 4.41
C VAL A 42 7.69 10.39 2.95
N ASP A 43 7.12 11.56 2.66
CA ASP A 43 7.24 12.18 1.35
C ASP A 43 8.64 12.79 1.21
N VAL A 44 9.55 12.07 0.57
CA VAL A 44 10.96 12.50 0.37
C VAL A 44 11.12 13.54 -0.74
N VAL A 45 10.07 13.78 -1.51
CA VAL A 45 9.96 14.85 -2.50
C VAL A 45 8.65 15.60 -2.32
N SER A 46 8.53 16.82 -2.87
CA SER A 46 7.31 17.63 -2.72
C SER A 46 6.26 17.39 -3.82
N GLY A 47 6.45 16.42 -4.72
CA GLY A 47 5.54 16.25 -5.85
C GLY A 47 5.62 14.91 -6.55
N CYS A 48 4.90 14.82 -7.67
CA CYS A 48 4.84 13.65 -8.53
C CYS A 48 4.87 14.10 -10.00
N ASN A 49 5.40 13.27 -10.88
CA ASN A 49 5.38 13.49 -12.33
C ASN A 49 4.02 13.21 -12.97
N LEU A 50 3.09 12.54 -12.25
CA LEU A 50 1.72 12.27 -12.72
C LEU A 50 0.69 13.23 -12.10
N ARG A 51 -0.54 13.16 -12.66
CA ARG A 51 -1.71 13.92 -12.20
C ARG A 51 -2.90 12.99 -12.06
N CYS A 52 -2.74 11.91 -11.26
CA CYS A 52 -3.74 10.88 -11.09
C CYS A 52 -5.06 11.45 -10.60
N THR A 53 -6.18 10.95 -11.15
CA THR A 53 -7.52 11.50 -10.89
C THR A 53 -7.94 11.32 -9.43
N ALA A 54 -7.61 10.17 -8.82
CA ALA A 54 -7.93 9.86 -7.42
C ALA A 54 -6.77 10.18 -6.46
N CYS A 55 -5.92 11.17 -6.78
CA CYS A 55 -4.81 11.58 -5.93
C CYS A 55 -4.80 13.09 -5.76
N PRO A 56 -4.66 13.63 -4.53
CA PRO A 56 -4.69 15.08 -4.30
C PRO A 56 -3.60 15.83 -5.08
N VAL A 57 -2.43 15.22 -5.33
CA VAL A 57 -1.38 15.82 -6.18
C VAL A 57 -1.84 16.00 -7.63
N GLY A 58 -2.82 15.23 -8.08
CA GLY A 58 -3.44 15.37 -9.41
C GLY A 58 -4.62 16.33 -9.49
N MET A 59 -5.17 16.77 -8.36
CA MET A 59 -6.38 17.59 -8.29
C MET A 59 -6.03 19.08 -8.28
N PRO A 60 -6.67 19.92 -9.15
CA PRO A 60 -6.34 21.34 -9.23
C PRO A 60 -6.49 22.10 -7.91
N GLU A 61 -7.50 21.76 -7.12
CA GLU A 61 -7.77 22.39 -5.82
C GLU A 61 -6.64 22.23 -4.80
N TYR A 62 -5.82 21.18 -4.94
CA TYR A 62 -4.67 20.94 -4.07
C TYR A 62 -3.34 21.28 -4.71
N THR A 63 -3.21 21.18 -6.04
CA THR A 63 -1.94 21.44 -6.74
C THR A 63 -1.59 22.91 -6.86
N ASN A 64 -2.58 23.81 -6.82
CA ASN A 64 -2.33 25.26 -6.89
C ASN A 64 -1.59 25.81 -5.66
N SER A 65 -1.64 25.10 -4.54
CA SER A 65 -0.97 25.44 -3.28
C SER A 65 0.36 24.72 -3.08
N ILE A 66 0.61 23.63 -3.81
CA ILE A 66 1.91 22.94 -3.83
C ILE A 66 2.76 23.62 -4.90
N GLY A 67 3.81 24.31 -4.51
CA GLY A 67 4.67 25.06 -5.43
C GLY A 67 5.10 24.26 -6.67
N ARG A 68 5.36 24.94 -7.78
CA ARG A 68 5.67 24.29 -9.08
C ARG A 68 7.06 23.63 -9.14
N SER A 69 7.99 23.97 -8.24
CA SER A 69 9.33 23.40 -8.18
C SER A 69 9.33 22.15 -7.31
N LEU A 70 9.84 21.04 -7.85
CA LEU A 70 10.11 19.84 -7.06
C LEU A 70 11.20 20.17 -6.02
N ARG A 71 10.89 19.91 -4.75
CA ARG A 71 11.86 19.99 -3.65
C ARG A 71 12.15 18.55 -3.19
N GLU A 72 13.36 18.34 -2.74
CA GLU A 72 13.83 17.07 -2.21
C GLU A 72 14.11 17.23 -0.72
N MET A 73 13.84 16.19 0.07
CA MET A 73 14.18 16.16 1.49
C MET A 73 15.70 16.12 1.64
N ASP A 74 16.22 16.98 2.48
CA ASP A 74 17.65 16.97 2.82
C ASP A 74 18.05 15.70 3.53
N LEU A 75 19.21 15.11 3.19
CA LEU A 75 19.66 13.85 3.78
C LEU A 75 19.92 13.94 5.28
N ASP A 76 20.43 15.10 5.77
CA ASP A 76 20.66 15.32 7.20
C ASP A 76 19.35 15.38 7.96
N LEU A 77 18.32 16.00 7.37
CA LEU A 77 16.96 15.99 7.91
C LEU A 77 16.42 14.56 7.99
N PHE A 78 16.53 13.79 6.90
CA PHE A 78 16.08 12.42 6.84
C PHE A 78 16.79 11.52 7.86
N GLU A 79 18.10 11.67 8.00
CA GLU A 79 18.89 10.91 8.99
C GLU A 79 18.45 11.24 10.43
N LYS A 80 18.21 12.52 10.75
CA LYS A 80 17.68 12.93 12.07
C LYS A 80 16.29 12.33 12.33
N ILE A 81 15.43 12.24 11.31
CA ILE A 81 14.11 11.60 11.40
C ILE A 81 14.29 10.11 11.71
N CYS A 82 15.19 9.41 11.00
CA CYS A 82 15.48 8.00 11.23
C CYS A 82 15.99 7.74 12.66
N LEU A 83 16.95 8.54 13.12
CA LEU A 83 17.50 8.42 14.47
C LEU A 83 16.41 8.59 15.54
N LYS A 84 15.61 9.64 15.42
CA LYS A 84 14.51 9.90 16.37
C LYS A 84 13.48 8.77 16.35
N ALA A 85 13.05 8.31 15.18
CA ALA A 85 12.08 7.21 15.05
C ALA A 85 12.62 5.91 15.69
N GLY A 86 13.88 5.56 15.44
CA GLY A 86 14.53 4.41 16.06
C GLY A 86 14.57 4.50 17.58
N GLN A 87 14.92 5.68 18.12
CA GLN A 87 14.96 5.91 19.57
C GLN A 87 13.57 5.82 20.22
N GLU A 88 12.56 6.48 19.64
CA GLU A 88 11.21 6.56 20.20
C GLU A 88 10.42 5.23 20.13
N THR A 89 10.77 4.39 19.14
CA THR A 89 10.10 3.09 18.94
C THR A 89 10.91 1.90 19.47
N GLY A 90 12.11 2.14 20.01
CA GLY A 90 13.04 1.08 20.39
C GLY A 90 13.47 0.22 19.20
N GLY A 91 13.58 0.82 18.02
CA GLY A 91 13.90 0.14 16.76
C GLY A 91 12.73 -0.62 16.11
N ASN A 92 11.54 -0.63 16.72
CA ASN A 92 10.37 -1.30 16.15
C ASN A 92 9.60 -0.36 15.21
N CYS A 93 10.24 0.07 14.14
CA CYS A 93 9.65 0.90 13.10
C CYS A 93 10.08 0.45 11.71
N ARG A 94 9.37 0.91 10.69
CA ARG A 94 9.74 0.77 9.28
C ARG A 94 9.25 1.99 8.49
N PHE A 95 9.93 2.31 7.39
CA PHE A 95 9.64 3.49 6.60
C PHE A 95 9.14 3.10 5.21
N GLY A 96 8.11 3.80 4.73
CA GLY A 96 7.76 3.91 3.32
C GLY A 96 8.13 5.30 2.84
N LEU A 97 9.01 5.41 1.84
CA LEU A 97 9.51 6.70 1.34
C LEU A 97 8.51 7.33 0.35
N TYR A 98 7.24 7.28 0.70
CA TYR A 98 6.13 7.82 -0.09
C TYR A 98 4.87 7.97 0.78
N ASN A 99 4.05 8.93 0.44
CA ASN A 99 2.64 9.00 0.82
C ASN A 99 1.83 9.51 -0.39
N TRP A 100 2.10 10.74 -0.83
CA TRP A 100 1.45 11.37 -1.96
C TRP A 100 2.36 11.57 -3.17
N THR A 101 3.63 11.27 -3.07
CA THR A 101 4.66 11.69 -4.01
C THR A 101 5.37 10.50 -4.67
N GLU A 102 6.20 10.79 -5.68
CA GLU A 102 6.96 9.78 -6.42
C GLU A 102 8.43 9.80 -5.96
N PRO A 103 8.86 8.85 -5.12
CA PRO A 103 10.20 8.87 -4.52
C PRO A 103 11.35 8.72 -5.54
N THR A 104 11.09 8.11 -6.70
CA THR A 104 12.14 7.96 -7.75
C THR A 104 12.53 9.29 -8.39
N LEU A 105 11.81 10.37 -8.08
CA LEU A 105 12.18 11.75 -8.47
C LEU A 105 13.23 12.36 -7.54
N HIS A 106 13.52 11.75 -6.39
CA HIS A 106 14.60 12.19 -5.52
C HIS A 106 15.95 11.82 -6.12
N SER A 107 16.81 12.81 -6.38
CA SER A 107 18.08 12.61 -7.08
C SER A 107 19.05 11.66 -6.35
N ARG A 108 18.88 11.53 -5.02
CA ARG A 108 19.71 10.74 -4.11
C ARG A 108 18.90 9.70 -3.34
N LEU A 109 17.96 9.01 -4.02
CA LEU A 109 17.11 8.00 -3.39
C LEU A 109 17.93 6.85 -2.80
N ASP A 110 18.98 6.43 -3.47
CA ASP A 110 19.92 5.40 -3.02
C ASP A 110 20.63 5.79 -1.70
N GLU A 111 20.96 7.06 -1.51
CA GLU A 111 21.55 7.54 -0.24
C GLU A 111 20.51 7.56 0.90
N LEU A 112 19.25 7.87 0.63
CA LEU A 112 18.17 7.72 1.63
C LEU A 112 18.02 6.26 2.07
N LEU A 113 18.08 5.31 1.12
CA LEU A 113 18.04 3.88 1.43
C LEU A 113 19.25 3.45 2.27
N ALA A 114 20.45 3.96 1.93
CA ALA A 114 21.68 3.69 2.69
C ALA A 114 21.62 4.23 4.14
N ILE A 115 20.99 5.39 4.36
CA ILE A 115 20.72 5.93 5.70
C ILE A 115 19.83 4.96 6.49
N GLY A 116 18.76 4.45 5.87
CA GLY A 116 17.90 3.46 6.53
C GLY A 116 18.64 2.21 6.94
N GLU A 117 19.46 1.66 6.05
CA GLU A 117 20.28 0.47 6.34
C GLU A 117 21.30 0.75 7.46
N LYS A 118 22.00 1.90 7.42
CA LYS A 118 22.94 2.35 8.46
C LYS A 118 22.30 2.34 9.85
N HIS A 119 21.02 2.71 9.96
CA HIS A 119 20.30 2.75 11.24
C HIS A 119 19.44 1.51 11.53
N GLY A 120 19.53 0.46 10.69
CA GLY A 120 18.79 -0.80 10.86
C GLY A 120 17.27 -0.63 10.70
N ILE A 121 16.82 0.40 9.98
CA ILE A 121 15.40 0.69 9.73
C ILE A 121 15.00 0.10 8.38
N PRO A 122 14.04 -0.84 8.33
CA PRO A 122 13.54 -1.37 7.08
C PRO A 122 12.91 -0.28 6.21
N MET A 123 13.39 -0.13 4.96
CA MET A 123 12.88 0.84 4.00
C MET A 123 11.97 0.18 2.98
N GLY A 124 10.94 0.91 2.52
CA GLY A 124 10.08 0.54 1.41
C GLY A 124 9.86 1.72 0.49
N ILE A 125 9.55 1.44 -0.77
CA ILE A 125 9.25 2.46 -1.78
C ILE A 125 7.96 2.13 -2.52
N SER A 126 7.38 3.14 -3.16
CA SER A 126 6.34 2.97 -4.16
C SER A 126 6.71 3.75 -5.42
N SER A 127 6.34 3.24 -6.60
CA SER A 127 6.57 3.96 -7.84
C SER A 127 5.43 3.76 -8.84
N ASN A 128 5.17 4.79 -9.63
CA ASN A 128 4.28 4.73 -10.78
C ASN A 128 5.00 4.26 -12.06
N LEU A 129 6.30 4.03 -12.01
CA LEU A 129 7.20 3.61 -13.10
C LEU A 129 7.17 4.51 -14.37
N ASN A 130 6.67 5.72 -14.29
CA ASN A 130 6.70 6.69 -15.40
C ASN A 130 7.94 7.60 -15.36
N TYR A 131 9.01 7.11 -14.79
CA TYR A 131 10.30 7.77 -14.70
C TYR A 131 11.41 6.83 -15.16
N ASP A 132 12.40 7.33 -15.88
CA ASP A 132 13.55 6.53 -16.29
C ASP A 132 14.55 6.45 -15.14
N TYR A 133 14.36 5.46 -14.29
CA TYR A 133 15.20 5.19 -13.13
C TYR A 133 16.06 3.95 -13.37
N ASP A 134 17.30 3.98 -12.92
CA ASP A 134 18.19 2.83 -12.92
C ASP A 134 17.84 1.91 -11.75
N TRP A 135 17.00 0.90 -12.02
CA TRP A 135 16.50 -0.03 -11.00
C TRP A 135 17.61 -0.88 -10.37
N SER A 136 18.77 -1.04 -11.05
CA SER A 136 19.91 -1.77 -10.49
C SER A 136 20.47 -1.12 -9.22
N LYS A 137 20.26 0.17 -9.02
CA LYS A 137 20.61 0.90 -7.81
C LYS A 137 19.91 0.41 -6.54
N LEU A 138 18.80 -0.31 -6.68
CA LEU A 138 18.10 -0.92 -5.54
C LEU A 138 18.77 -2.20 -5.03
N LYS A 139 19.57 -2.87 -5.87
CA LYS A 139 20.19 -4.18 -5.56
C LYS A 139 20.99 -4.24 -4.26
N PRO A 140 21.73 -3.21 -3.88
CA PRO A 140 22.48 -3.21 -2.62
C PRO A 140 21.60 -3.23 -1.36
N PHE A 141 20.32 -2.82 -1.46
CA PHE A 141 19.47 -2.58 -0.31
C PHE A 141 18.43 -3.68 -0.11
N LYS A 142 18.05 -3.92 1.15
CA LYS A 142 16.94 -4.81 1.49
C LYS A 142 15.68 -4.01 1.74
N LEU A 143 14.70 -4.12 0.83
CA LEU A 143 13.41 -3.46 0.98
C LEU A 143 12.38 -4.41 1.60
N TRP A 144 11.62 -3.93 2.60
CA TRP A 144 10.50 -4.69 3.15
C TRP A 144 9.27 -4.65 2.21
N ASN A 145 9.21 -3.65 1.32
CA ASN A 145 8.13 -3.47 0.35
C ASN A 145 8.60 -2.60 -0.83
N PHE A 146 8.27 -3.04 -2.05
CA PHE A 146 8.34 -2.22 -3.25
C PHE A 146 6.98 -2.29 -3.96
N THR A 147 6.15 -1.28 -3.74
CA THR A 147 4.84 -1.18 -4.37
C THR A 147 4.94 -0.53 -5.74
N ILE A 148 4.30 -1.12 -6.74
CA ILE A 148 4.17 -0.56 -8.08
C ILE A 148 2.68 -0.31 -8.33
N SER A 149 2.29 0.94 -8.57
CA SER A 149 0.89 1.34 -8.72
C SER A 149 0.49 1.41 -10.18
N VAL A 150 -0.54 0.63 -10.55
CA VAL A 150 -1.07 0.57 -11.93
C VAL A 150 -2.60 0.55 -11.92
N SER A 151 -3.24 0.90 -13.06
CA SER A 151 -4.70 0.89 -13.20
C SER A 151 -5.20 0.62 -14.62
N GLY A 152 -4.39 0.00 -15.46
CA GLY A 152 -4.78 -0.36 -16.84
C GLY A 152 -3.64 -1.05 -17.55
N PHE A 153 -3.98 -1.91 -18.52
CA PHE A 153 -3.04 -2.60 -19.39
C PHE A 153 -2.89 -1.88 -20.75
N THR A 154 -3.96 -1.20 -21.19
CA THR A 154 -3.93 -0.34 -22.37
C THR A 154 -3.80 1.12 -21.98
N GLN A 155 -3.26 1.97 -22.87
CA GLN A 155 -3.13 3.41 -22.61
C GLN A 155 -4.48 4.07 -22.33
N LYS A 156 -5.53 3.69 -23.03
CA LYS A 156 -6.87 4.23 -22.86
C LYS A 156 -7.37 4.00 -21.43
N THR A 157 -7.26 2.80 -20.93
CA THR A 157 -7.72 2.40 -19.61
C THR A 157 -6.81 2.96 -18.51
N TYR A 158 -5.50 2.90 -18.70
CA TYR A 158 -4.51 3.41 -17.78
C TYR A 158 -4.68 4.91 -17.49
N ALA A 159 -4.93 5.71 -18.54
CA ALA A 159 -5.04 7.16 -18.46
C ALA A 159 -6.31 7.65 -17.72
N ILE A 160 -7.29 6.79 -17.45
CA ILE A 160 -8.48 7.14 -16.67
C ILE A 160 -8.07 7.59 -15.27
N ASN A 161 -7.21 6.83 -14.61
CA ASN A 161 -6.70 7.17 -13.29
C ASN A 161 -5.29 7.80 -13.33
N HIS A 162 -4.33 7.18 -14.02
CA HIS A 162 -2.93 7.64 -14.11
C HIS A 162 -2.76 8.74 -15.17
N ARG A 163 -3.48 9.85 -14.97
CA ARG A 163 -3.49 10.98 -15.90
C ARG A 163 -2.10 11.61 -16.03
N GLY A 164 -1.69 11.85 -17.28
CA GLY A 164 -0.36 12.35 -17.62
C GLY A 164 0.71 11.26 -17.75
N GLY A 165 0.38 10.01 -17.38
CA GLY A 165 1.28 8.87 -17.55
C GLY A 165 1.08 8.11 -18.86
N ARG A 166 2.07 7.30 -19.18
CA ARG A 166 2.07 6.38 -20.33
C ARG A 166 2.25 4.95 -19.84
N ILE A 167 1.48 4.02 -20.40
CA ILE A 167 1.54 2.61 -19.99
C ILE A 167 2.79 1.90 -20.55
N GLU A 168 3.29 2.30 -21.72
CA GLU A 168 4.43 1.66 -22.36
C GLU A 168 5.72 1.76 -21.49
N PRO A 169 6.11 2.93 -20.93
CA PRO A 169 7.22 2.99 -19.97
C PRO A 169 7.01 2.12 -18.75
N VAL A 170 5.78 2.00 -18.25
CA VAL A 170 5.46 1.15 -17.08
C VAL A 170 5.74 -0.31 -17.40
N LEU A 171 5.21 -0.82 -18.52
CA LEU A 171 5.44 -2.20 -18.94
C LEU A 171 6.92 -2.47 -19.22
N ALA A 172 7.62 -1.53 -19.88
CA ALA A 172 9.05 -1.63 -20.13
C ALA A 172 9.87 -1.67 -18.83
N ASN A 173 9.52 -0.83 -17.84
CA ASN A 173 10.19 -0.83 -16.54
C ASN A 173 9.90 -2.10 -15.73
N LEU A 174 8.70 -2.68 -15.81
CA LEU A 174 8.41 -3.98 -15.20
C LEU A 174 9.28 -5.09 -15.79
N ILE A 175 9.50 -5.09 -17.11
CA ILE A 175 10.41 -6.03 -17.77
C ILE A 175 11.85 -5.80 -17.29
N ARG A 176 12.34 -4.56 -17.28
CA ARG A 176 13.69 -4.22 -16.79
C ARG A 176 13.89 -4.63 -15.32
N ILE A 177 12.90 -4.39 -14.47
CA ILE A 177 12.92 -4.82 -13.05
C ILE A 177 13.06 -6.34 -12.96
N SER A 178 12.30 -7.10 -13.76
CA SER A 178 12.40 -8.55 -13.79
C SER A 178 13.77 -9.03 -14.29
N GLU A 179 14.31 -8.41 -15.32
CA GLU A 179 15.63 -8.77 -15.88
C GLU A 179 16.78 -8.39 -14.95
N GLN A 180 16.73 -7.20 -14.33
CA GLN A 180 17.82 -6.66 -13.52
C GLN A 180 17.80 -7.15 -12.08
N LEU A 181 16.62 -7.41 -11.51
CA LEU A 181 16.42 -7.66 -10.09
C LEU A 181 15.92 -9.07 -9.75
N SER A 182 15.81 -10.00 -10.71
CA SER A 182 15.27 -11.35 -10.43
C SER A 182 16.07 -12.14 -9.40
N ASP A 183 17.36 -11.86 -9.21
CA ASP A 183 18.25 -12.43 -8.21
C ASP A 183 18.35 -11.58 -6.93
N TRP A 184 17.63 -10.46 -6.84
CA TRP A 184 17.64 -9.57 -5.69
C TRP A 184 16.90 -10.19 -4.50
N GLU A 185 17.49 -10.10 -3.29
CA GLU A 185 16.89 -10.66 -2.06
C GLU A 185 15.46 -10.17 -1.81
N SER A 186 15.16 -8.92 -2.18
CA SER A 186 13.84 -8.31 -1.97
C SER A 186 12.89 -8.46 -3.17
N TYR A 187 13.23 -9.24 -4.21
CA TYR A 187 12.39 -9.39 -5.40
C TYR A 187 10.96 -9.86 -5.05
N ALA A 188 10.82 -10.79 -4.11
CA ALA A 188 9.54 -11.28 -3.63
C ALA A 188 8.69 -10.20 -2.90
N ASN A 189 9.30 -9.09 -2.50
CA ASN A 189 8.62 -7.95 -1.87
C ASN A 189 8.08 -6.92 -2.87
N ILE A 190 8.33 -7.14 -4.18
CA ILE A 190 7.74 -6.33 -5.24
C ILE A 190 6.27 -6.71 -5.40
N ASP A 191 5.39 -5.75 -5.19
CA ASP A 191 3.93 -5.93 -5.25
C ASP A 191 3.30 -4.98 -6.28
N VAL A 192 2.93 -5.50 -7.44
CA VAL A 192 2.21 -4.74 -8.46
C VAL A 192 0.75 -4.61 -8.04
N ARG A 193 0.39 -3.43 -7.58
CA ARG A 193 -0.96 -3.11 -7.09
C ARG A 193 -1.79 -2.50 -8.19
N TYR A 194 -2.81 -3.25 -8.60
CA TYR A 194 -3.73 -2.82 -9.64
C TYR A 194 -4.99 -2.19 -9.04
N LEU A 195 -5.16 -0.90 -9.28
CA LEU A 195 -6.31 -0.14 -8.83
C LEU A 195 -7.53 -0.46 -9.70
N VAL A 196 -8.47 -1.25 -9.17
CA VAL A 196 -9.66 -1.72 -9.90
C VAL A 196 -10.80 -0.73 -9.72
N HIS A 197 -11.36 -0.30 -10.86
CA HIS A 197 -12.55 0.54 -10.93
C HIS A 197 -13.46 0.07 -12.08
N ARG A 198 -14.67 0.65 -12.20
CA ARG A 198 -15.68 0.22 -13.17
C ARG A 198 -15.17 0.02 -14.59
N ASP A 199 -14.30 0.92 -15.05
CA ASP A 199 -13.93 1.00 -16.46
C ASP A 199 -12.66 0.19 -16.81
N ASN A 200 -12.01 -0.53 -15.84
CA ASN A 200 -10.78 -1.28 -16.07
C ASN A 200 -10.83 -2.77 -15.67
N GLN A 201 -11.98 -3.27 -15.17
CA GLN A 201 -12.13 -4.65 -14.70
C GLN A 201 -11.75 -5.67 -15.78
N HIS A 202 -12.04 -5.38 -17.04
CA HIS A 202 -11.79 -6.27 -18.19
C HIS A 202 -10.30 -6.46 -18.50
N GLU A 203 -9.41 -5.63 -17.94
CA GLU A 203 -7.96 -5.74 -18.15
C GLU A 203 -7.20 -6.33 -16.96
N VAL A 204 -7.86 -6.60 -15.82
CA VAL A 204 -7.22 -7.11 -14.61
C VAL A 204 -6.50 -8.44 -14.87
N HIS A 205 -7.17 -9.39 -15.54
CA HIS A 205 -6.59 -10.68 -15.87
C HIS A 205 -5.40 -10.59 -16.85
N LEU A 206 -5.38 -9.60 -17.74
CA LEU A 206 -4.28 -9.35 -18.68
C LEU A 206 -3.03 -8.90 -17.92
N PHE A 207 -3.21 -7.95 -16.99
CA PHE A 207 -2.09 -7.46 -16.17
C PHE A 207 -1.59 -8.54 -15.21
N LYS A 208 -2.50 -9.32 -14.62
CA LYS A 208 -2.14 -10.50 -13.80
C LYS A 208 -1.28 -11.48 -14.59
N HIS A 209 -1.70 -11.85 -15.79
CA HIS A 209 -0.94 -12.76 -16.64
C HIS A 209 0.45 -12.20 -16.98
N PHE A 210 0.55 -10.91 -17.26
CA PHE A 210 1.83 -10.25 -17.51
C PHE A 210 2.76 -10.32 -16.28
N CYS A 211 2.24 -10.02 -15.08
CA CYS A 211 3.02 -10.14 -13.84
C CYS A 211 3.48 -11.59 -13.58
N ASP A 212 2.62 -12.59 -13.84
CA ASP A 212 2.98 -14.00 -13.67
C ASP A 212 4.15 -14.41 -14.56
N ARG A 213 4.19 -13.90 -15.80
CA ARG A 213 5.28 -14.15 -16.74
C ARG A 213 6.62 -13.54 -16.27
N LEU A 214 6.56 -12.47 -15.47
CA LEU A 214 7.71 -11.81 -14.88
C LEU A 214 8.06 -12.32 -13.47
N GLY A 215 7.27 -13.24 -12.91
CA GLY A 215 7.46 -13.72 -11.53
C GLY A 215 7.17 -12.65 -10.46
N LEU A 216 6.37 -11.63 -10.80
CA LEU A 216 6.01 -10.53 -9.90
C LEU A 216 4.70 -10.81 -9.17
N LYS A 217 4.63 -10.45 -7.90
CA LYS A 217 3.38 -10.49 -7.14
C LYS A 217 2.41 -9.46 -7.71
N PHE A 218 1.15 -9.87 -7.86
CA PHE A 218 0.06 -9.02 -8.34
C PHE A 218 -1.07 -8.98 -7.33
N THR A 219 -1.46 -7.76 -6.92
CA THR A 219 -2.52 -7.54 -5.93
C THR A 219 -3.54 -6.54 -6.47
N PRO A 220 -4.73 -7.00 -6.92
CA PRO A 220 -5.81 -6.10 -7.25
C PRO A 220 -6.45 -5.55 -5.98
N TYR A 221 -6.89 -4.29 -5.99
CA TYR A 221 -7.64 -3.67 -4.91
C TYR A 221 -8.65 -2.66 -5.45
N HIS A 222 -9.73 -2.44 -4.74
CA HIS A 222 -10.74 -1.47 -5.16
C HIS A 222 -10.19 -0.05 -5.14
N ALA A 223 -10.42 0.70 -6.22
CA ALA A 223 -10.22 2.14 -6.20
C ALA A 223 -11.16 2.76 -5.17
N TYR A 224 -10.69 3.74 -4.43
CA TYR A 224 -11.44 4.42 -3.39
C TYR A 224 -11.17 5.92 -3.37
N TYR A 225 -12.03 6.65 -2.69
CA TYR A 225 -11.97 8.11 -2.67
C TYR A 225 -10.79 8.60 -1.83
N MET A 226 -10.03 9.54 -2.36
CA MET A 226 -8.90 10.22 -1.73
C MET A 226 -8.89 11.69 -2.16
N PRO A 227 -8.44 12.63 -1.34
CA PRO A 227 -8.10 12.48 0.08
C PRO A 227 -9.34 12.37 0.99
N ILE A 228 -9.15 12.49 2.31
CA ILE A 228 -10.22 12.31 3.30
C ILE A 228 -11.40 13.27 3.09
N GLU A 229 -11.17 14.46 2.57
CA GLU A 229 -12.22 15.44 2.24
C GLU A 229 -13.18 14.86 1.20
N LYS A 230 -12.66 14.13 0.20
CA LYS A 230 -13.48 13.41 -0.79
C LYS A 230 -14.20 12.21 -0.20
N MET A 231 -13.65 11.60 0.87
CA MET A 231 -14.38 10.57 1.61
C MET A 231 -15.60 11.15 2.35
N PHE A 232 -15.48 12.35 2.95
CA PHE A 232 -16.61 13.03 3.57
C PHE A 232 -17.68 13.43 2.53
N GLU A 233 -17.28 14.00 1.39
CA GLU A 233 -18.19 14.26 0.28
C GLU A 233 -18.92 12.98 -0.16
N GLY A 234 -18.18 11.86 -0.21
CA GLY A 234 -18.67 10.55 -0.62
C GLY A 234 -19.75 9.93 0.27
N LEU A 235 -19.95 10.43 1.48
CA LEU A 235 -21.10 10.05 2.33
C LEU A 235 -22.41 10.63 1.81
N GLN A 236 -22.35 11.79 1.15
CA GLN A 236 -23.53 12.49 0.61
C GLN A 236 -23.84 12.08 -0.83
N GLY A 237 -22.84 11.60 -1.56
CA GLY A 237 -22.94 11.18 -2.95
C GLY A 237 -21.58 11.06 -3.60
N THR A 238 -21.56 10.71 -4.90
CA THR A 238 -20.29 10.58 -5.63
C THR A 238 -19.72 11.98 -5.93
N PRO A 239 -18.52 12.31 -5.44
CA PRO A 239 -17.86 13.56 -5.77
C PRO A 239 -17.57 13.67 -7.26
N LYS A 240 -17.59 14.88 -7.79
CA LYS A 240 -17.27 15.14 -9.20
C LYS A 240 -15.87 14.62 -9.55
N GLY A 241 -15.76 13.85 -10.63
CA GLY A 241 -14.50 13.24 -11.09
C GLY A 241 -14.21 11.86 -10.49
N PHE A 242 -15.11 11.34 -9.62
CA PHE A 242 -14.99 10.02 -9.00
C PHE A 242 -16.03 9.01 -9.51
N GLU A 243 -16.75 9.34 -10.58
CA GLU A 243 -17.87 8.55 -11.12
C GLU A 243 -17.45 7.14 -11.57
N TYR A 244 -16.16 6.91 -11.81
CA TYR A 244 -15.60 5.62 -12.19
C TYR A 244 -15.26 4.73 -10.98
N ILE A 245 -15.29 5.27 -9.74
CA ILE A 245 -14.99 4.56 -8.49
C ILE A 245 -16.28 4.12 -7.82
N GLU A 246 -16.46 2.82 -7.66
CA GLU A 246 -17.69 2.23 -7.11
C GLU A 246 -17.57 1.91 -5.61
N TYR A 247 -16.36 1.64 -5.08
CA TYR A 247 -16.16 1.48 -3.63
C TYR A 247 -16.21 2.85 -2.96
N SER A 248 -17.30 3.13 -2.26
CA SER A 248 -17.59 4.47 -1.73
C SER A 248 -17.81 4.48 -0.22
N PRO A 249 -17.56 5.62 0.46
CA PRO A 249 -17.86 5.78 1.88
C PRO A 249 -19.33 5.55 2.23
N ARG A 250 -20.25 5.94 1.33
CA ARG A 250 -21.69 5.72 1.49
C ARG A 250 -22.03 4.23 1.55
N MET A 251 -21.51 3.43 0.63
CA MET A 251 -21.69 1.96 0.62
C MET A 251 -21.25 1.33 1.94
N VAL A 252 -20.08 1.72 2.45
CA VAL A 252 -19.59 1.23 3.73
C VAL A 252 -20.46 1.70 4.88
N SER A 253 -20.86 2.98 4.90
CA SER A 253 -21.73 3.54 5.93
C SER A 253 -23.09 2.81 6.00
N GLU A 254 -23.67 2.44 4.85
CA GLU A 254 -24.88 1.63 4.78
C GLU A 254 -24.66 0.22 5.32
N ALA A 255 -23.56 -0.43 4.97
CA ALA A 255 -23.23 -1.78 5.43
C ALA A 255 -22.96 -1.88 6.93
N ILE A 256 -22.27 -0.89 7.52
CA ILE A 256 -21.97 -0.88 8.96
C ILE A 256 -23.13 -0.38 9.83
N GLY A 257 -24.16 0.24 9.22
CA GLY A 257 -25.33 0.79 9.94
C GLY A 257 -24.91 1.80 11.03
N ALA A 258 -25.29 1.52 12.29
CA ALA A 258 -24.94 2.35 13.45
C ALA A 258 -23.57 2.04 14.04
N HIS A 259 -22.85 1.02 13.56
CA HIS A 259 -21.54 0.66 14.08
C HIS A 259 -20.54 1.81 13.86
N ARG A 260 -19.82 2.14 14.93
CA ARG A 260 -18.73 3.12 14.90
C ARG A 260 -17.57 2.58 15.70
N SER A 261 -16.36 2.88 15.25
CA SER A 261 -15.14 2.44 15.90
C SER A 261 -14.24 3.63 16.21
N GLN A 262 -13.69 3.65 17.41
CA GLN A 262 -12.64 4.60 17.79
C GLN A 262 -11.24 4.08 17.45
N ARG A 263 -11.13 2.84 16.99
CA ARG A 263 -9.87 2.27 16.51
C ARG A 263 -9.59 2.77 15.09
N CYS A 264 -8.33 3.03 14.81
CA CYS A 264 -7.89 3.39 13.47
C CYS A 264 -6.41 3.04 13.30
N HIS A 265 -6.14 1.98 12.55
CA HIS A 265 -4.78 1.54 12.27
C HIS A 265 -3.87 2.67 11.76
N MET A 266 -4.40 3.53 10.85
CA MET A 266 -3.63 4.66 10.31
C MET A 266 -3.24 5.67 11.38
N ARG A 267 -4.11 5.95 12.36
CA ARG A 267 -3.79 6.85 13.47
C ARG A 267 -2.90 6.18 14.50
N ASP A 268 -3.19 4.92 14.82
CA ASP A 268 -2.63 4.26 16.00
C ASP A 268 -1.22 3.72 15.74
N SER A 269 -0.87 3.37 14.49
CA SER A 269 0.40 2.75 14.12
C SER A 269 1.13 3.37 12.92
N GLN A 270 0.65 4.49 12.37
CA GLN A 270 1.32 5.17 11.26
C GLN A 270 1.68 6.62 11.62
N VAL A 271 2.78 7.12 11.10
CA VAL A 271 3.24 8.52 11.18
C VAL A 271 3.50 9.01 9.77
N CYS A 272 2.94 10.15 9.39
CA CYS A 272 3.12 10.74 8.06
C CYS A 272 3.93 12.03 8.17
N ILE A 273 5.01 12.11 7.41
CA ILE A 273 5.98 13.21 7.43
C ILE A 273 6.14 13.73 6.01
N ASP A 274 6.04 15.05 5.85
CA ASP A 274 6.25 15.71 4.57
C ASP A 274 7.74 16.02 4.29
N VAL A 275 8.01 16.54 3.11
CA VAL A 275 9.37 16.86 2.63
C VAL A 275 10.13 17.86 3.53
N ASP A 276 9.43 18.65 4.32
CA ASP A 276 9.98 19.63 5.26
C ASP A 276 10.13 19.07 6.70
N GLY A 277 9.81 17.79 6.92
CA GLY A 277 9.90 17.15 8.23
C GLY A 277 8.72 17.44 9.15
N ASN A 278 7.61 17.99 8.65
CA ASN A 278 6.42 18.22 9.42
C ASN A 278 5.50 17.00 9.37
N PHE A 279 4.80 16.72 10.48
CA PHE A 279 3.88 15.59 10.53
C PHE A 279 2.41 16.02 10.38
N SER A 280 1.63 15.12 9.79
CA SER A 280 0.18 15.28 9.57
C SER A 280 -0.63 14.39 10.52
N VAL A 281 -1.93 14.63 10.58
CA VAL A 281 -2.86 13.81 11.37
C VAL A 281 -2.89 12.38 10.85
N CYS A 282 -2.92 12.19 9.51
CA CYS A 282 -3.20 10.90 8.88
C CYS A 282 -2.64 10.85 7.45
N CYS A 283 -2.35 9.64 6.95
CA CYS A 283 -1.86 9.42 5.59
C CYS A 283 -2.90 9.74 4.50
N VAL A 284 -4.19 9.80 4.83
CA VAL A 284 -5.25 10.14 3.87
C VAL A 284 -5.66 11.62 3.92
N GLU A 285 -5.02 12.43 4.77
CA GLU A 285 -5.21 13.88 4.82
C GLU A 285 -4.60 14.54 3.58
N SER A 286 -5.24 15.60 3.07
CA SER A 286 -4.71 16.37 1.95
C SER A 286 -3.28 16.88 2.22
N PRO A 287 -2.38 16.85 1.23
CA PRO A 287 -1.04 17.42 1.39
C PRO A 287 -1.04 18.93 1.65
N THR A 288 -2.17 19.61 1.42
CA THR A 288 -2.35 21.05 1.68
C THR A 288 -2.99 21.36 3.03
N SER A 289 -3.41 20.34 3.77
CA SER A 289 -3.95 20.53 5.13
C SER A 289 -2.86 21.07 6.06
N PRO A 290 -3.24 21.89 7.05
CA PRO A 290 -2.28 22.41 8.03
C PRO A 290 -1.55 21.27 8.76
N ARG A 291 -0.23 21.33 8.81
CA ARG A 291 0.57 20.37 9.57
C ARG A 291 0.41 20.61 11.07
N ILE A 292 0.54 19.55 11.85
CA ILE A 292 0.44 19.65 13.31
C ILE A 292 1.69 20.29 13.89
N GLY A 293 2.85 19.97 13.33
CA GLY A 293 4.13 20.52 13.79
C GLY A 293 5.34 19.79 13.21
N SER A 294 6.53 20.21 13.65
CA SER A 294 7.80 19.57 13.29
C SER A 294 7.92 18.21 14.00
N TYR A 295 8.21 17.16 13.23
CA TYR A 295 8.44 15.82 13.78
C TYR A 295 9.67 15.82 14.72
N LEU A 296 10.73 16.54 14.37
CA LEU A 296 11.94 16.55 15.18
C LEU A 296 11.75 17.25 16.54
N GLU A 297 10.89 18.26 16.60
CA GLU A 297 10.66 19.05 17.80
C GLU A 297 9.57 18.47 18.73
N THR A 298 8.70 17.59 18.20
CA THR A 298 7.55 17.08 18.94
C THR A 298 7.82 15.66 19.42
N PRO A 299 7.82 15.38 20.73
CA PRO A 299 7.93 14.02 21.25
C PRO A 299 6.80 13.12 20.73
N PHE A 300 7.08 11.84 20.46
CA PHE A 300 6.12 10.89 19.91
C PHE A 300 4.80 10.85 20.70
N LYS A 301 4.88 10.86 22.03
CA LYS A 301 3.71 10.86 22.90
C LYS A 301 2.83 12.11 22.71
N ASP A 302 3.43 13.28 22.52
CA ASP A 302 2.69 14.53 22.35
C ASP A 302 2.13 14.64 20.93
N MET A 303 2.86 14.14 19.93
CA MET A 303 2.36 13.96 18.57
C MET A 303 1.10 13.07 18.56
N GLN A 304 1.11 11.93 19.25
CA GLN A 304 -0.05 11.06 19.34
C GLN A 304 -1.23 11.75 20.04
N LYS A 305 -1.00 12.47 21.14
CA LYS A 305 -2.05 13.27 21.80
C LYS A 305 -2.68 14.29 20.85
N ALA A 306 -1.86 15.03 20.10
CA ALA A 306 -2.34 16.03 19.13
C ALA A 306 -3.22 15.38 18.05
N ARG A 307 -2.81 14.23 17.53
CA ARG A 307 -3.58 13.47 16.53
C ARG A 307 -4.93 12.99 17.10
N PHE A 308 -4.94 12.42 18.30
CA PHE A 308 -6.17 11.98 18.97
C PHE A 308 -7.11 13.14 19.31
N ALA A 309 -6.57 14.33 19.62
CA ALA A 309 -7.35 15.53 19.88
C ALA A 309 -7.83 16.22 18.61
N SER A 310 -7.35 15.84 17.43
CA SER A 310 -7.72 16.45 16.16
C SER A 310 -9.22 16.32 15.88
N GLU A 311 -9.84 17.41 15.44
CA GLU A 311 -11.22 17.43 14.99
C GLU A 311 -11.43 16.51 13.77
N LEU A 312 -10.44 16.45 12.88
CA LEU A 312 -10.45 15.55 11.73
C LEU A 312 -10.61 14.09 12.17
N CYS A 313 -9.85 13.62 13.14
CA CYS A 313 -9.96 12.26 13.67
C CYS A 313 -11.33 12.01 14.31
N ARG A 314 -11.82 12.95 15.13
CA ARG A 314 -13.15 12.83 15.76
C ARG A 314 -14.27 12.74 14.73
N SER A 315 -14.26 13.62 13.76
CA SER A 315 -15.25 13.64 12.66
C SER A 315 -15.19 12.37 11.82
N CYS A 316 -13.98 11.91 11.48
CA CYS A 316 -13.74 10.69 10.71
C CYS A 316 -14.30 9.44 11.43
N THR A 317 -13.97 9.24 12.70
CA THR A 317 -14.46 8.08 13.48
C THR A 317 -15.96 8.16 13.77
N SER A 318 -16.48 9.35 14.02
CA SER A 318 -17.93 9.56 14.22
C SER A 318 -18.74 9.27 12.95
N ALA A 319 -18.18 9.54 11.78
CA ALA A 319 -18.81 9.25 10.49
C ALA A 319 -18.57 7.81 10.00
N GLY A 320 -17.69 7.03 10.63
CA GLY A 320 -17.31 5.68 10.18
C GLY A 320 -16.37 5.68 8.97
N ILE A 321 -15.79 6.83 8.60
CA ILE A 321 -14.86 6.95 7.47
C ILE A 321 -13.56 6.17 7.72
N ASN A 322 -13.11 6.06 8.98
CA ASN A 322 -11.96 5.23 9.33
C ASN A 322 -12.16 3.76 8.92
N ILE A 323 -13.38 3.23 9.03
CA ILE A 323 -13.70 1.85 8.63
C ILE A 323 -13.58 1.72 7.10
N PHE A 324 -14.11 2.68 6.36
CA PHE A 324 -13.94 2.75 4.89
C PHE A 324 -12.47 2.83 4.50
N ALA A 325 -11.72 3.77 5.06
CA ALA A 325 -10.31 4.03 4.71
C ALA A 325 -9.37 2.87 5.04
N THR A 326 -9.71 2.08 6.05
CA THR A 326 -8.92 0.91 6.49
C THR A 326 -9.45 -0.43 5.98
N TYR A 327 -10.48 -0.44 5.12
CA TYR A 327 -11.16 -1.68 4.69
C TYR A 327 -11.61 -2.56 5.86
N ALA A 328 -12.14 -1.93 6.91
CA ALA A 328 -12.53 -2.58 8.16
C ALA A 328 -11.40 -3.36 8.87
N TYR A 329 -10.14 -3.04 8.57
CA TYR A 329 -9.00 -3.64 9.26
C TYR A 329 -9.09 -3.37 10.77
N GLU A 330 -8.94 -4.40 11.59
CA GLU A 330 -9.11 -4.38 13.05
C GLU A 330 -10.57 -4.27 13.55
N GLU A 331 -11.56 -4.22 12.67
CA GLU A 331 -12.96 -4.31 13.06
C GLU A 331 -13.36 -5.76 13.40
N PRO A 332 -14.46 -5.97 14.16
CA PRO A 332 -15.00 -7.31 14.42
C PRO A 332 -15.30 -8.09 13.13
N PRO A 333 -15.18 -9.44 13.15
CA PRO A 333 -15.38 -10.27 11.94
C PRO A 333 -16.71 -10.03 11.23
N GLU A 334 -17.79 -9.78 11.96
CA GLU A 334 -19.11 -9.48 11.41
C GLU A 334 -19.14 -8.19 10.59
N ILE A 335 -18.40 -7.17 11.01
CA ILE A 335 -18.26 -5.90 10.27
C ILE A 335 -17.38 -6.11 9.04
N GLN A 336 -16.27 -6.85 9.18
CA GLN A 336 -15.43 -7.19 8.04
C GLN A 336 -16.21 -7.96 6.96
N GLU A 337 -17.07 -8.89 7.36
CA GLU A 337 -17.89 -9.67 6.42
C GLU A 337 -19.00 -8.81 5.77
N ALA A 338 -19.63 -7.91 6.53
CA ALA A 338 -20.59 -6.96 5.98
C ALA A 338 -19.94 -6.08 4.91
N ILE A 339 -18.72 -5.59 5.14
CA ILE A 339 -17.98 -4.82 4.13
C ILE A 339 -17.67 -5.68 2.90
N LYS A 340 -17.17 -6.91 3.08
CA LYS A 340 -16.88 -7.81 1.95
C LYS A 340 -18.11 -8.09 1.11
N SER A 341 -19.27 -8.29 1.75
CA SER A 341 -20.53 -8.60 1.03
C SER A 341 -21.07 -7.43 0.21
N CYS A 342 -20.70 -6.20 0.54
CA CYS A 342 -21.13 -5.00 -0.19
C CYS A 342 -20.10 -4.48 -1.20
N LEU A 343 -18.92 -5.13 -1.34
CA LEU A 343 -17.93 -4.71 -2.32
C LEU A 343 -18.49 -4.79 -3.75
N PRO A 344 -18.16 -3.83 -4.63
CA PRO A 344 -18.79 -3.71 -5.94
C PRO A 344 -18.47 -4.89 -6.89
N PHE A 345 -17.36 -5.58 -6.68
CA PHE A 345 -16.98 -6.74 -7.48
C PHE A 345 -16.03 -7.68 -6.72
N ASP A 346 -16.05 -8.96 -7.11
CA ASP A 346 -15.10 -9.96 -6.60
C ASP A 346 -13.76 -9.84 -7.34
N LEU A 347 -12.76 -9.27 -6.66
CA LEU A 347 -11.41 -9.11 -7.19
C LEU A 347 -10.76 -10.45 -7.57
N ASN A 348 -11.10 -11.56 -6.88
CA ASN A 348 -10.56 -12.88 -7.19
C ASN A 348 -11.16 -13.48 -8.47
N ALA A 349 -12.37 -13.08 -8.81
CA ALA A 349 -12.97 -13.46 -10.10
C ALA A 349 -12.29 -12.75 -11.26
N LEU A 350 -11.92 -11.49 -11.08
CA LEU A 350 -11.32 -10.65 -12.13
C LEU A 350 -9.90 -11.05 -12.55
N ILE A 351 -9.17 -11.77 -11.71
CA ILE A 351 -7.83 -12.26 -12.07
C ILE A 351 -7.84 -13.49 -12.97
N ARG A 352 -9.01 -14.10 -13.20
CA ARG A 352 -9.18 -15.27 -14.08
C ARG A 352 -9.53 -14.81 -15.49
N PRO A 353 -8.99 -15.45 -16.54
CA PRO A 353 -9.43 -15.17 -17.90
C PRO A 353 -10.93 -15.48 -18.05
N PRO A 354 -11.68 -14.72 -18.84
CA PRO A 354 -13.08 -15.00 -19.11
C PRO A 354 -13.24 -16.39 -19.77
N ALA A 355 -14.29 -17.12 -19.40
CA ALA A 355 -14.53 -18.49 -19.87
C ALA A 355 -14.54 -18.64 -21.40
N SER A 356 -14.90 -17.60 -22.14
CA SER A 356 -14.86 -17.56 -23.60
C SER A 356 -13.45 -17.55 -24.22
N ALA A 357 -12.42 -17.14 -23.47
CA ALA A 357 -11.05 -17.11 -23.95
C ALA A 357 -10.33 -18.47 -23.82
N ALA A 358 -10.84 -19.37 -23.01
CA ALA A 358 -10.26 -20.71 -22.80
C ALA A 358 -10.55 -21.70 -23.95
N SER A 359 -11.47 -21.37 -24.88
CA SER A 359 -11.93 -22.26 -25.95
C SER A 359 -11.14 -22.15 -27.28
N THR A 360 -10.17 -21.25 -27.40
CA THR A 360 -9.48 -21.01 -28.70
C THR A 360 -8.01 -21.42 -28.74
N ALA A 361 -7.49 -22.06 -27.69
CA ALA A 361 -6.13 -22.59 -27.67
C ALA A 361 -6.14 -24.12 -27.65
N ASP A 362 -6.53 -24.77 -28.78
CA ASP A 362 -6.17 -26.15 -29.06
C ASP A 362 -4.95 -26.15 -29.99
N PRO A 363 -3.76 -26.53 -29.53
CA PRO A 363 -2.55 -26.52 -30.32
C PRO A 363 -2.36 -27.78 -31.19
N THR A 364 -3.39 -28.58 -31.43
CA THR A 364 -3.25 -29.85 -32.18
C THR A 364 -4.10 -29.90 -33.44
N GLN A 365 -3.85 -29.02 -34.43
CA GLN A 365 -4.16 -29.34 -35.82
C GLN A 365 -2.92 -29.10 -36.68
N PRO A 366 -2.32 -30.15 -37.25
CA PRO A 366 -1.29 -29.99 -38.27
C PRO A 366 -1.93 -29.46 -39.56
N SER A 367 -1.36 -28.37 -40.11
CA SER A 367 -1.71 -27.80 -41.40
C SER A 367 -1.55 -28.85 -42.49
N GLN A 368 -2.63 -29.32 -43.10
CA GLN A 368 -2.60 -30.02 -44.35
C GLN A 368 -2.44 -28.99 -45.47
N THR A 369 -1.24 -28.94 -46.00
CA THR A 369 -0.95 -28.30 -47.31
C THR A 369 -1.24 -29.31 -48.38
N SER A 370 -2.12 -28.96 -49.28
CA SER A 370 -2.18 -29.48 -50.67
C SER A 370 -2.16 -28.31 -51.64
#